data_a339904e4d031c9c3bd83fee62222d38
#
_entry.id   a339904e4d031c9c3bd83fee62222d38
#
_cell.length_a   1.000
_cell.length_b   1.000
_cell.length_c   1.000
_cell.angle_alpha   90.00
_cell.angle_beta   90.00
_cell.angle_gamma   90.00
#
_symmetry.space_group_name_H-M   'P 1'
#
loop_
_entity.id
_entity.type
_entity.pdbx_description
1 polymer ?
#
loop_
_entity_poly.entity_id
_entity_poly.type
_entity_poly.pdbx_seq_one_letter_code
_entity_poly.pdbx_strand_id
1 'polypeptide(L)'
;LLMSFCATLLLTACQNAPSQVINMTATPAVLATNNTKVCYEQLSQQLAQAINYPVKVSPTVFATTATIFLEPIALRQANGQRKDGMLLDKPTQFKLELNNQQCVLSQVGNTFKVTLDLCVCQTAQ
;
A
#
# COMPACT_ATOMS: atom_id res chain seq x y z
N LEU A 1 6.66 52.66 48.43
CA LEU A 1 6.90 51.85 48.17
C LEU A 1 6.12 50.92 47.59
N LEU A 2 5.82 50.87 46.63
CA LEU A 2 5.11 50.06 46.07
C LEU A 2 5.57 49.25 45.14
N MET A 3 5.62 48.33 45.17
CA MET A 3 6.02 47.52 44.35
C MET A 3 5.15 47.00 43.50
N SER A 4 5.20 47.24 42.49
CA SER A 4 4.39 46.83 41.60
C SER A 4 4.80 45.62 41.02
N PHE A 5 4.22 44.71 41.00
CA PHE A 5 4.54 43.55 40.49
C PHE A 5 4.01 43.22 39.29
N CYS A 6 4.55 43.25 38.43
CA CYS A 6 4.13 42.83 37.25
C CYS A 6 4.14 41.42 37.05
N ALA A 7 3.27 40.93 37.12
CA ALA A 7 3.26 39.54 36.96
C ALA A 7 3.13 39.29 35.57
N THR A 8 4.08 38.98 35.02
CA THR A 8 3.98 38.75 33.72
C THR A 8 3.54 37.44 33.42
N LEU A 9 2.70 37.23 32.91
CA LEU A 9 2.19 36.08 32.58
C LEU A 9 2.55 35.54 31.44
N LEU A 10 3.04 34.70 31.33
CA LEU A 10 3.43 34.09 30.30
C LEU A 10 2.58 33.20 29.76
N LEU A 11 2.20 33.28 28.90
CA LEU A 11 1.50 32.44 28.26
C LEU A 11 2.04 31.68 27.38
N THR A 12 2.34 30.79 27.44
CA THR A 12 2.80 29.94 26.68
C THR A 12 1.84 29.31 25.95
N ALA A 13 1.64 29.57 24.98
CA ALA A 13 0.79 29.04 24.24
C ALA A 13 1.21 27.90 23.63
N CYS A 14 0.93 27.03 23.82
CA CYS A 14 1.33 25.89 23.29
C CYS A 14 0.72 25.58 22.13
N GLN A 15 1.04 25.66 21.36
CA GLN A 15 0.58 25.41 20.28
C GLN A 15 0.63 24.30 19.79
N ASN A 16 0.17 23.63 19.79
CA ASN A 16 0.12 22.59 19.28
C ASN A 16 -0.14 22.53 18.08
N ALA A 17 0.41 22.44 17.52
CA ALA A 17 0.43 22.27 16.39
C ALA A 17 -0.26 21.38 15.88
N PRO A 18 -0.84 21.17 15.29
CA PRO A 18 -1.52 20.44 14.82
C PRO A 18 -1.36 19.73 14.00
N SER A 19 -1.13 19.28 13.92
CA SER A 19 -1.06 18.54 13.33
C SER A 19 -1.49 18.29 12.43
N GLN A 20 -1.45 18.42 11.88
CA GLN A 20 -1.68 18.21 11.00
C GLN A 20 -1.83 17.47 10.42
N VAL A 21 -2.27 17.27 10.31
CA VAL A 21 -2.67 16.61 9.88
C VAL A 21 -2.72 16.33 8.84
N ILE A 22 -2.32 16.17 8.45
CA ILE A 22 -2.06 15.79 7.59
C ILE A 22 -2.72 14.95 6.99
N ASN A 23 -3.22 14.95 6.37
CA ASN A 23 -3.85 14.26 5.77
C ASN A 23 -3.20 13.64 4.82
N MET A 24 -2.55 12.90 5.02
CA MET A 24 -2.06 12.18 4.26
C MET A 24 -2.98 11.36 3.66
N THR A 25 -3.73 11.71 2.82
CA THR A 25 -4.64 10.90 2.33
C THR A 25 -3.98 10.15 1.30
N ALA A 26 -3.95 8.93 1.33
CA ALA A 26 -3.46 8.10 0.28
C ALA A 26 -4.38 8.19 -0.91
N THR A 27 -3.86 8.39 -2.08
CA THR A 27 -4.68 8.45 -3.28
C THR A 27 -4.41 7.22 -4.15
N PRO A 28 -5.39 6.75 -4.88
CA PRO A 28 -5.18 5.62 -5.77
C PRO A 28 -4.05 5.90 -6.75
N ALA A 29 -3.23 4.92 -7.02
CA ALA A 29 -2.06 5.10 -7.86
C ALA A 29 -1.89 3.97 -8.86
N VAL A 30 -1.19 4.26 -9.93
CA VAL A 30 -0.81 3.24 -10.89
C VAL A 30 0.70 3.32 -11.06
N LEU A 31 1.30 2.30 -11.60
CA LEU A 31 2.73 2.31 -11.81
C LEU A 31 3.06 3.20 -13.00
N ALA A 32 4.06 4.01 -12.86
CA ALA A 32 4.49 4.87 -13.95
C ALA A 32 5.11 3.99 -15.05
N THR A 33 5.12 4.51 -16.26
CA THR A 33 5.56 3.71 -17.39
C THR A 33 7.07 3.55 -17.42
N ASN A 34 7.80 4.32 -16.67
CA ASN A 34 9.25 4.23 -16.71
C ASN A 34 9.83 3.30 -15.64
N ASN A 35 9.00 2.49 -15.03
CA ASN A 35 9.52 1.55 -14.05
C ASN A 35 10.36 0.48 -14.71
N THR A 36 11.34 -0.04 -13.99
CA THR A 36 12.24 -1.03 -14.53
C THR A 36 11.96 -2.38 -13.94
N LYS A 37 12.73 -3.36 -14.37
CA LYS A 37 12.53 -4.70 -13.92
C LYS A 37 12.61 -4.84 -12.41
N VAL A 38 13.42 -4.08 -11.72
CA VAL A 38 13.54 -4.20 -10.28
C VAL A 38 12.24 -3.86 -9.58
N CYS A 39 11.46 -2.95 -10.16
CA CYS A 39 10.18 -2.62 -9.56
C CYS A 39 9.26 -3.83 -9.61
N TYR A 40 9.18 -4.48 -10.77
CA TYR A 40 8.26 -5.60 -10.92
C TYR A 40 8.74 -6.80 -10.09
N GLU A 41 10.04 -6.94 -9.90
CA GLU A 41 10.54 -7.99 -9.05
C GLU A 41 10.18 -7.72 -7.59
N GLN A 42 10.27 -6.48 -7.15
CA GLN A 42 9.87 -6.12 -5.79
C GLN A 42 8.38 -6.38 -5.61
N LEU A 43 7.59 -5.99 -6.58
CA LEU A 43 6.14 -6.17 -6.50
C LEU A 43 5.81 -7.66 -6.42
N SER A 44 6.44 -8.49 -7.25
CA SER A 44 6.19 -9.91 -7.22
C SER A 44 6.55 -10.51 -5.86
N GLN A 45 7.67 -10.08 -5.29
CA GLN A 45 8.08 -10.61 -4.01
C GLN A 45 7.12 -10.22 -2.91
N GLN A 46 6.66 -8.98 -2.92
CA GLN A 46 5.75 -8.53 -1.87
C GLN A 46 4.37 -9.19 -1.99
N LEU A 47 3.90 -9.38 -3.21
CA LEU A 47 2.64 -10.06 -3.40
C LEU A 47 2.76 -11.53 -2.96
N ALA A 48 3.88 -12.15 -3.28
CA ALA A 48 4.10 -13.54 -2.89
C ALA A 48 4.16 -13.67 -1.38
N GLN A 49 4.72 -12.70 -0.70
CA GLN A 49 4.76 -12.76 0.74
C GLN A 49 3.37 -12.59 1.32
N ALA A 50 2.56 -11.75 0.73
CA ALA A 50 1.23 -11.49 1.26
C ALA A 50 0.33 -12.71 1.13
N ILE A 51 0.43 -13.44 0.02
CA ILE A 51 -0.45 -14.58 -0.16
C ILE A 51 0.25 -15.92 0.07
N ASN A 52 1.53 -15.86 0.42
CA ASN A 52 2.28 -17.06 0.72
C ASN A 52 2.32 -18.01 -0.47
N TYR A 53 2.53 -17.53 -1.64
CA TYR A 53 2.54 -18.31 -2.85
C TYR A 53 3.32 -17.54 -3.92
N PRO A 54 4.08 -18.19 -4.77
CA PRO A 54 4.84 -17.47 -5.80
C PRO A 54 3.95 -16.69 -6.74
N VAL A 55 4.31 -15.47 -7.02
CA VAL A 55 3.55 -14.61 -7.89
C VAL A 55 4.44 -14.09 -9.00
N LYS A 56 3.93 -14.09 -10.26
CA LYS A 56 4.62 -13.55 -11.33
C LYS A 56 3.79 -12.48 -11.88
N VAL A 57 4.24 -11.31 -11.99
CA VAL A 57 3.42 -10.19 -12.46
C VAL A 57 3.77 -9.84 -13.87
N SER A 58 2.79 -9.39 -14.60
CA SER A 58 2.98 -8.94 -15.96
C SER A 58 3.45 -7.51 -15.96
N PRO A 59 4.12 -7.07 -17.01
CA PRO A 59 4.53 -5.66 -17.07
C PRO A 59 3.38 -4.68 -17.13
N THR A 60 2.16 -5.17 -17.32
CA THR A 60 1.01 -4.28 -17.36
C THR A 60 0.28 -4.24 -16.02
N VAL A 61 0.81 -4.91 -15.01
CA VAL A 61 0.13 -4.91 -13.72
C VAL A 61 0.11 -3.51 -13.19
N PHE A 62 -0.98 -3.08 -12.65
CA PHE A 62 -1.20 -1.73 -12.13
C PHE A 62 -0.87 -0.65 -13.19
N ALA A 63 -0.97 -0.98 -14.46
CA ALA A 63 -0.65 0.02 -15.48
C ALA A 63 -1.76 1.03 -15.67
N THR A 64 -3.00 0.60 -15.57
CA THR A 64 -4.13 1.48 -15.75
C THR A 64 -5.12 1.45 -14.62
N THR A 65 -4.99 0.51 -13.70
CA THR A 65 -5.90 0.44 -12.57
C THR A 65 -5.12 0.39 -11.29
N ALA A 66 -5.67 0.95 -10.25
CA ALA A 66 -5.03 0.96 -8.94
C ALA A 66 -5.32 -0.31 -8.15
N THR A 67 -6.07 -1.23 -8.69
CA THR A 67 -6.50 -2.42 -7.98
C THR A 67 -6.28 -3.64 -8.84
N ILE A 68 -5.83 -4.72 -8.24
CA ILE A 68 -5.74 -5.98 -8.93
C ILE A 68 -6.30 -7.08 -8.04
N PHE A 69 -6.67 -8.18 -8.64
CA PHE A 69 -7.13 -9.33 -7.91
C PHE A 69 -6.21 -10.49 -8.24
N LEU A 70 -5.77 -11.20 -7.21
CA LEU A 70 -5.00 -12.41 -7.40
C LEU A 70 -5.85 -13.58 -7.01
N GLU A 71 -6.05 -14.48 -7.94
CA GLU A 71 -6.86 -15.61 -7.65
C GLU A 71 -6.03 -16.71 -7.07
N PRO A 72 -6.54 -17.43 -6.11
CA PRO A 72 -5.79 -18.51 -5.53
C PRO A 72 -5.58 -19.59 -6.57
N ILE A 73 -4.40 -20.15 -6.62
CA ILE A 73 -4.16 -21.18 -7.54
C ILE A 73 -4.63 -22.45 -6.95
N ALA A 74 -5.53 -23.11 -7.61
CA ALA A 74 -6.07 -24.32 -7.08
C ALA A 74 -5.04 -25.40 -7.20
N LEU A 75 -4.75 -26.09 -6.14
CA LEU A 75 -3.87 -27.18 -6.18
C LEU A 75 -4.55 -28.30 -6.91
N ARG A 76 -3.86 -28.97 -7.78
CA ARG A 76 -4.46 -30.04 -8.51
C ARG A 76 -3.76 -31.34 -8.15
N GLN A 77 -4.48 -32.41 -8.21
CA GLN A 77 -3.91 -33.68 -7.98
C GLN A 77 -3.21 -34.14 -9.24
N ALA A 78 -2.45 -35.21 -9.16
CA ALA A 78 -1.69 -35.66 -10.29
C ALA A 78 -2.58 -35.99 -11.49
N ASN A 79 -3.82 -36.32 -11.26
CA ASN A 79 -4.73 -36.65 -12.35
C ASN A 79 -5.39 -35.38 -12.92
N GLY A 80 -4.97 -34.21 -12.50
CA GLY A 80 -5.57 -32.99 -13.03
C GLY A 80 -6.78 -32.48 -12.28
N GLN A 81 -7.28 -33.19 -11.31
CA GLN A 81 -8.46 -32.76 -10.62
C GLN A 81 -8.09 -31.89 -9.46
N ARG A 82 -9.00 -30.99 -9.09
CA ARG A 82 -8.73 -30.14 -7.99
C ARG A 82 -8.63 -30.92 -6.75
N LYS A 83 -7.72 -30.46 -5.90
CA LYS A 83 -7.61 -31.14 -4.72
C LYS A 83 -8.68 -30.71 -3.86
N ASP A 84 -9.59 -31.50 -3.57
CA ASP A 84 -10.47 -31.28 -2.62
C ASP A 84 -10.94 -30.14 -2.09
N GLY A 85 -11.95 -29.91 -2.25
CA GLY A 85 -12.63 -29.01 -1.53
C GLY A 85 -12.20 -27.71 -1.26
N MET A 86 -11.23 -27.36 -1.61
CA MET A 86 -10.88 -26.24 -1.26
C MET A 86 -11.32 -25.26 -2.01
N LEU A 87 -12.02 -24.88 -2.01
CA LEU A 87 -12.52 -24.06 -2.71
C LEU A 87 -12.58 -22.89 -2.56
N LEU A 88 -12.44 -22.40 -3.18
CA LEU A 88 -12.90 -21.29 -3.33
C LEU A 88 -12.59 -20.28 -2.45
N ASP A 89 -11.44 -19.96 -2.18
CA ASP A 89 -11.11 -18.82 -1.53
C ASP A 89 -11.40 -17.71 -2.46
N LYS A 90 -11.86 -16.64 -2.00
CA LYS A 90 -12.12 -15.51 -2.80
C LYS A 90 -10.84 -14.96 -3.31
N PRO A 91 -10.81 -14.32 -4.44
CA PRO A 91 -9.63 -13.64 -4.92
C PRO A 91 -9.15 -12.59 -3.91
N THR A 92 -7.87 -12.46 -3.78
CA THR A 92 -7.31 -11.46 -2.87
C THR A 92 -7.14 -10.18 -3.65
N GLN A 93 -7.63 -9.09 -3.08
CA GLN A 93 -7.56 -7.81 -3.76
C GLN A 93 -6.42 -6.99 -3.19
N PHE A 94 -5.62 -6.42 -4.06
CA PHE A 94 -4.56 -5.52 -3.65
C PHE A 94 -4.76 -4.19 -4.32
N LYS A 95 -4.32 -3.13 -3.66
CA LYS A 95 -4.42 -1.80 -4.24
C LYS A 95 -3.11 -1.10 -4.11
N LEU A 96 -2.86 -0.18 -5.01
CA LEU A 96 -1.67 0.62 -5.01
C LEU A 96 -2.09 2.04 -4.68
N GLU A 97 -1.38 2.68 -3.81
CA GLU A 97 -1.68 4.05 -3.42
C GLU A 97 -0.45 4.88 -3.37
N LEU A 98 -0.63 6.17 -3.59
CA LEU A 98 0.46 7.11 -3.49
C LEU A 98 0.26 7.80 -2.16
N ASN A 99 1.22 7.67 -1.28
CA ASN A 99 1.10 8.25 0.02
C ASN A 99 2.36 9.02 0.27
N ASN A 100 2.26 10.34 0.31
CA ASN A 100 3.41 11.15 0.56
C ASN A 100 4.47 10.86 -0.51
N GLN A 101 4.06 10.69 -1.72
CA GLN A 101 4.94 10.48 -2.86
C GLN A 101 5.61 9.10 -2.83
N GLN A 102 5.14 8.23 -2.02
CA GLN A 102 5.65 6.87 -2.00
C GLN A 102 4.62 5.90 -2.52
N CYS A 103 5.08 4.88 -3.22
CA CYS A 103 4.19 3.85 -3.70
C CYS A 103 3.94 2.88 -2.59
N VAL A 104 2.71 2.67 -2.23
CA VAL A 104 2.33 1.78 -1.15
C VAL A 104 1.39 0.71 -1.66
N LEU A 105 1.75 -0.54 -1.44
CA LEU A 105 0.93 -1.67 -1.82
C LEU A 105 0.22 -2.18 -0.57
N SER A 106 -1.08 -2.35 -0.65
CA SER A 106 -1.82 -2.87 0.49
C SER A 106 -2.82 -3.92 0.04
N GLN A 107 -3.18 -4.79 0.95
CA GLN A 107 -4.16 -5.81 0.68
C GLN A 107 -5.47 -5.35 1.25
N VAL A 108 -6.51 -5.37 0.46
CA VAL A 108 -7.81 -4.91 0.91
C VAL A 108 -8.37 -5.89 1.92
N GLY A 109 -8.81 -5.38 3.02
CA GLY A 109 -9.39 -6.25 4.05
C GLY A 109 -8.35 -6.92 4.94
N ASN A 110 -7.13 -6.49 4.89
CA ASN A 110 -6.10 -7.10 5.69
C ASN A 110 -5.15 -6.00 6.13
N THR A 111 -4.25 -6.30 7.05
CA THR A 111 -3.34 -5.29 7.54
C THR A 111 -2.05 -5.21 6.72
N PHE A 112 -1.90 -6.06 5.71
CA PHE A 112 -0.68 -6.03 4.91
C PHE A 112 -0.54 -4.69 4.20
N LYS A 113 0.61 -4.07 4.33
CA LYS A 113 0.88 -2.80 3.70
C LYS A 113 2.38 -2.64 3.62
N VAL A 114 2.90 -2.34 2.47
CA VAL A 114 4.33 -2.21 2.31
C VAL A 114 4.65 -1.10 1.31
N THR A 115 5.75 -0.44 1.50
CA THR A 115 6.19 0.59 0.58
C THR A 115 7.04 -0.06 -0.49
N LEU A 116 6.76 0.26 -1.74
CA LEU A 116 7.52 -0.25 -2.86
C LEU A 116 8.55 0.81 -3.24
N ASP A 117 9.70 0.79 -2.60
CA ASP A 117 10.67 1.84 -2.80
C ASP A 117 11.46 1.69 -4.10
N LEU A 118 11.30 0.61 -4.82
CA LEU A 118 11.94 0.46 -6.10
C LEU A 118 10.99 0.77 -7.25
N CYS A 119 9.82 1.26 -6.93
CA CYS A 119 8.81 1.59 -7.94
C CYS A 119 8.47 3.05 -7.91
N VAL A 120 8.07 3.56 -9.04
CA VAL A 120 7.58 4.92 -9.17
C VAL A 120 6.10 4.84 -9.50
N CYS A 121 5.29 5.53 -8.74
CA CYS A 121 3.86 5.55 -8.96
C CYS A 121 3.39 6.93 -9.32
N GLN A 122 2.26 6.98 -9.97
CA GLN A 122 1.62 8.24 -10.27
C GLN A 122 0.14 8.12 -9.94
N THR A 123 -0.51 9.22 -9.76
CA THR A 123 -1.91 9.20 -9.39
C THR A 123 -2.73 8.55 -10.48
N ALA A 124 -3.64 7.69 -10.10
CA ALA A 124 -4.52 7.05 -11.07
C ALA A 124 -5.53 8.07 -11.54
N GLN A 125 -5.87 8.02 -12.79
CA GLN A 125 -6.81 8.98 -13.32
C GLN A 125 -8.16 8.44 -13.57
#